data_7a2a3605399976a6d13d4a8931fe1f84
#
_entry.id   7a2a3605399976a6d13d4a8931fe1f84
#
_cell.length_a   1.000
_cell.length_b   1.000
_cell.length_c   1.000
_cell.angle_alpha   90.00
_cell.angle_beta   90.00
_cell.angle_gamma   90.00
#
_symmetry.space_group_name_H-M   'P 1'
#
loop_
_entity.id
_entity.type
_entity.pdbx_description
1 polymer ?
#
loop_
_entity_poly.entity_id
_entity_poly.type
_entity_poly.pdbx_seq_one_letter_code
_entity_poly.pdbx_strand_id
1 'polypeptide(L)'
;MTGERTSYHHGDLQSALVQAGLAVLEREGLDALSLRAVARAAGVSHAAPYHHFADKTALLAAIAAHGFDLLHEEIVARATGAPADRLQTAAVTYVGFAVENPELFRLMFSGAVSPHDAHPKLRTAAGRAYEHITSSLPDETAAVAAWSLVHGLAMLLLDAQIGGAIPSRSAAESRAREVTRVLWEGLRKHV
;
A
#
# COMPACT_ATOMS: atom_id res chain seq x y z
N MET A 1 31.20 9.78 -34.73
CA MET A 1 30.82 9.55 -33.32
C MET A 1 29.30 9.42 -33.26
N THR A 2 28.82 8.18 -33.35
CA THR A 2 27.40 7.82 -33.38
C THR A 2 26.93 7.71 -31.94
N GLY A 3 26.03 8.65 -31.50
CA GLY A 3 25.39 8.61 -30.20
C GLY A 3 24.45 7.42 -30.12
N GLU A 4 24.71 6.50 -29.22
CA GLU A 4 23.79 5.45 -28.80
C GLU A 4 22.52 6.08 -28.25
N ARG A 5 21.44 6.00 -29.02
CA ARG A 5 20.08 6.18 -28.52
C ARG A 5 19.76 4.93 -27.70
N THR A 6 19.95 5.01 -26.38
CA THR A 6 19.39 4.01 -25.45
C THR A 6 17.90 3.88 -25.74
N SER A 7 17.50 2.71 -26.23
CA SER A 7 16.10 2.32 -26.40
C SER A 7 15.46 2.30 -25.02
N TYR A 8 14.79 3.38 -24.66
CA TYR A 8 13.96 3.46 -23.45
C TYR A 8 12.75 2.55 -23.67
N HIS A 9 12.74 1.38 -23.02
CA HIS A 9 11.61 0.47 -23.07
C HIS A 9 10.40 1.15 -22.42
N HIS A 10 9.24 1.12 -23.07
CA HIS A 10 8.01 1.77 -22.58
C HIS A 10 7.61 1.35 -21.16
N GLY A 11 8.00 0.13 -20.71
CA GLY A 11 7.81 -0.34 -19.34
C GLY A 11 8.69 0.39 -18.32
N ASP A 12 9.92 0.76 -18.68
CA ASP A 12 10.86 1.46 -17.80
C ASP A 12 10.39 2.88 -17.47
N LEU A 13 9.82 3.61 -18.46
CA LEU A 13 9.37 4.98 -18.24
C LEU A 13 8.12 5.03 -17.35
N GLN A 14 7.14 4.13 -17.53
CA GLN A 14 5.97 4.07 -16.66
C GLN A 14 6.38 3.80 -15.22
N SER A 15 7.27 2.84 -14.99
CA SER A 15 7.82 2.51 -13.68
C SER A 15 8.58 3.71 -13.08
N ALA A 16 9.45 4.35 -13.86
CA ALA A 16 10.19 5.53 -13.42
C ALA A 16 9.25 6.69 -13.02
N LEU A 17 8.15 6.89 -13.75
CA LEU A 17 7.14 7.89 -13.41
C LEU A 17 6.39 7.54 -12.11
N VAL A 18 6.08 6.26 -11.88
CA VAL A 18 5.47 5.82 -10.61
C VAL A 18 6.43 6.05 -9.45
N GLN A 19 7.71 5.71 -9.58
CA GLN A 19 8.72 5.95 -8.55
C GLN A 19 8.92 7.44 -8.28
N ALA A 20 8.99 8.27 -9.33
CA ALA A 20 9.05 9.73 -9.18
C ALA A 20 7.79 10.29 -8.48
N GLY A 21 6.62 9.72 -8.79
CA GLY A 21 5.35 10.06 -8.15
C GLY A 21 5.36 9.71 -6.66
N LEU A 22 5.86 8.54 -6.30
CA LEU A 22 6.03 8.12 -4.91
C LEU A 22 6.96 9.09 -4.15
N ALA A 23 8.11 9.45 -4.73
CA ALA A 23 9.03 10.39 -4.10
C ALA A 23 8.42 11.81 -3.92
N VAL A 24 7.57 12.26 -4.84
CA VAL A 24 6.82 13.52 -4.68
C VAL A 24 5.78 13.39 -3.57
N LEU A 25 5.03 12.29 -3.54
CA LEU A 25 4.02 12.01 -2.53
C LEU A 25 4.61 12.02 -1.11
N GLU A 26 5.71 11.32 -0.90
CA GLU A 26 6.39 11.23 0.41
C GLU A 26 6.95 12.56 0.88
N ARG A 27 7.49 13.36 -0.02
CA ARG A 27 8.15 14.62 0.33
C ARG A 27 7.19 15.80 0.43
N GLU A 28 6.19 15.87 -0.43
CA GLU A 28 5.36 17.05 -0.65
C GLU A 28 3.86 16.80 -0.41
N GLY A 29 3.46 15.52 -0.20
CA GLY A 29 2.08 15.13 0.03
C GLY A 29 1.23 15.01 -1.23
N LEU A 30 -0.02 14.55 -1.06
CA LEU A 30 -0.95 14.25 -2.15
C LEU A 30 -1.34 15.49 -2.99
N ASP A 31 -1.44 16.67 -2.37
CA ASP A 31 -1.87 17.89 -3.05
C ASP A 31 -0.84 18.37 -4.09
N ALA A 32 0.45 18.16 -3.82
CA ALA A 32 1.53 18.51 -4.73
C ALA A 32 1.63 17.57 -5.93
N LEU A 33 1.02 16.39 -5.86
CA LEU A 33 1.15 15.35 -6.87
C LEU A 33 0.35 15.70 -8.12
N SER A 34 1.05 15.82 -9.25
CA SER A 34 0.49 16.08 -10.58
C SER A 34 1.37 15.47 -11.66
N LEU A 35 0.80 15.22 -12.86
CA LEU A 35 1.57 14.71 -14.01
C LEU A 35 2.80 15.59 -14.32
N ARG A 36 2.67 16.92 -14.19
CA ARG A 36 3.77 17.85 -14.40
C ARG A 36 4.84 17.77 -13.31
N ALA A 37 4.43 17.64 -12.04
CA ALA A 37 5.37 17.47 -10.92
C ALA A 37 6.16 16.18 -11.07
N VAL A 38 5.49 15.09 -11.44
CA VAL A 38 6.11 13.78 -11.68
C VAL A 38 7.05 13.82 -12.89
N ALA A 39 6.67 14.46 -14.01
CA ALA A 39 7.56 14.64 -15.16
C ALA A 39 8.86 15.36 -14.76
N ARG A 40 8.73 16.45 -13.99
CA ARG A 40 9.87 17.21 -13.47
C ARG A 40 10.75 16.36 -12.55
N ALA A 41 10.15 15.61 -11.63
CA ALA A 41 10.87 14.75 -10.69
C ALA A 41 11.58 13.59 -11.43
N ALA A 42 10.98 13.06 -12.49
CA ALA A 42 11.56 12.00 -13.33
C ALA A 42 12.59 12.52 -14.35
N GLY A 43 12.76 13.85 -14.48
CA GLY A 43 13.68 14.43 -15.47
C GLY A 43 13.27 14.25 -16.92
N VAL A 44 11.96 14.11 -17.20
CA VAL A 44 11.43 13.90 -18.55
C VAL A 44 10.60 15.09 -19.04
N SER A 45 10.24 15.08 -20.32
CA SER A 45 9.39 16.14 -20.91
C SER A 45 8.01 16.16 -20.23
N HIS A 46 7.39 17.34 -20.15
CA HIS A 46 6.04 17.48 -19.57
C HIS A 46 4.97 16.68 -20.33
N ALA A 47 5.20 16.30 -21.58
CA ALA A 47 4.30 15.49 -22.39
C ALA A 47 4.43 13.99 -22.09
N ALA A 48 5.59 13.52 -21.60
CA ALA A 48 5.87 12.11 -21.41
C ALA A 48 4.86 11.36 -20.52
N PRO A 49 4.42 11.88 -19.36
CA PRO A 49 3.44 11.18 -18.51
C PRO A 49 2.09 10.96 -19.19
N TYR A 50 1.66 11.85 -20.09
CA TYR A 50 0.36 11.74 -20.77
C TYR A 50 0.28 10.57 -21.76
N HIS A 51 1.43 10.00 -22.16
CA HIS A 51 1.46 8.76 -22.95
C HIS A 51 1.20 7.50 -22.10
N HIS A 52 1.31 7.60 -20.77
CA HIS A 52 1.15 6.49 -19.84
C HIS A 52 -0.07 6.61 -18.92
N PHE A 53 -0.47 7.84 -18.60
CA PHE A 53 -1.58 8.15 -17.69
C PHE A 53 -2.52 9.16 -18.35
N ALA A 54 -3.78 8.78 -18.51
CA ALA A 54 -4.79 9.63 -19.14
C ALA A 54 -5.01 10.93 -18.34
N ASP A 55 -4.92 10.83 -17.00
CA ASP A 55 -5.16 11.93 -16.08
C ASP A 55 -4.42 11.71 -14.73
N LYS A 56 -4.62 12.66 -13.79
CA LYS A 56 -4.07 12.56 -12.44
C LYS A 56 -4.57 11.32 -11.71
N THR A 57 -5.83 10.94 -11.88
CA THR A 57 -6.44 9.78 -11.20
C THR A 57 -5.80 8.47 -11.64
N ALA A 58 -5.50 8.32 -12.94
CA ALA A 58 -4.78 7.16 -13.47
C ALA A 58 -3.35 7.05 -12.90
N LEU A 59 -2.65 8.18 -12.73
CA LEU A 59 -1.35 8.21 -12.06
C LEU A 59 -1.46 7.82 -10.59
N LEU A 60 -2.42 8.39 -9.84
CA LEU A 60 -2.66 8.05 -8.44
C LEU A 60 -2.99 6.57 -8.25
N ALA A 61 -3.83 6.01 -9.13
CA ALA A 61 -4.16 4.59 -9.10
C ALA A 61 -2.95 3.70 -9.38
N ALA A 62 -2.04 4.12 -10.26
CA ALA A 62 -0.79 3.38 -10.52
C ALA A 62 0.17 3.42 -9.32
N ILE A 63 0.29 4.56 -8.63
CA ILE A 63 1.08 4.68 -7.40
C ILE A 63 0.46 3.83 -6.27
N ALA A 64 -0.86 3.88 -6.10
CA ALA A 64 -1.57 3.06 -5.11
C ALA A 64 -1.42 1.56 -5.40
N ALA A 65 -1.51 1.14 -6.68
CA ALA A 65 -1.27 -0.25 -7.09
C ALA A 65 0.15 -0.70 -6.71
N HIS A 66 1.15 0.14 -6.97
CA HIS A 66 2.53 -0.13 -6.54
C HIS A 66 2.65 -0.25 -5.02
N GLY A 67 1.94 0.58 -4.25
CA GLY A 67 1.89 0.46 -2.79
C GLY A 67 1.33 -0.89 -2.31
N PHE A 68 0.26 -1.38 -2.94
CA PHE A 68 -0.28 -2.71 -2.64
C PHE A 68 0.68 -3.84 -3.05
N ASP A 69 1.43 -3.68 -4.15
CA ASP A 69 2.44 -4.65 -4.56
C ASP A 69 3.58 -4.72 -3.55
N LEU A 70 4.09 -3.58 -3.08
CA LEU A 70 5.12 -3.51 -2.02
C LEU A 70 4.64 -4.18 -0.72
N LEU A 71 3.40 -3.88 -0.30
CA LEU A 71 2.81 -4.51 0.88
C LEU A 71 2.69 -6.03 0.72
N HIS A 72 2.21 -6.48 -0.44
CA HIS A 72 2.11 -7.90 -0.77
C HIS A 72 3.48 -8.60 -0.72
N GLU A 73 4.49 -8.03 -1.38
CA GLU A 73 5.86 -8.56 -1.41
C GLU A 73 6.45 -8.67 0.00
N GLU A 74 6.24 -7.65 0.83
CA GLU A 74 6.72 -7.67 2.20
C GLU A 74 6.01 -8.72 3.07
N ILE A 75 4.69 -8.89 2.92
CA ILE A 75 3.95 -9.95 3.62
C ILE A 75 4.49 -11.33 3.19
N VAL A 76 4.66 -11.56 1.89
CA VAL A 76 5.17 -12.83 1.36
C VAL A 76 6.58 -13.13 1.88
N ALA A 77 7.45 -12.14 1.85
CA ALA A 77 8.84 -12.29 2.31
C ALA A 77 8.94 -12.65 3.80
N ARG A 78 7.97 -12.24 4.61
CA ARG A 78 7.94 -12.48 6.05
C ARG A 78 7.05 -13.65 6.47
N ALA A 79 6.20 -14.15 5.56
CA ALA A 79 5.23 -15.23 5.85
C ALA A 79 5.94 -16.56 6.06
N THR A 80 5.92 -17.08 7.29
CA THR A 80 6.48 -18.39 7.67
C THR A 80 5.54 -19.10 8.63
N GLY A 81 5.63 -20.44 8.72
CA GLY A 81 4.94 -21.22 9.74
C GLY A 81 3.50 -21.60 9.43
N ALA A 82 2.74 -21.88 10.48
CA ALA A 82 1.34 -22.31 10.43
C ALA A 82 0.39 -21.18 9.96
N PRO A 83 -0.86 -21.48 9.57
CA PRO A 83 -1.82 -20.46 9.14
C PRO A 83 -2.02 -19.32 10.14
N ALA A 84 -2.07 -19.62 11.43
CA ALA A 84 -2.19 -18.60 12.49
C ALA A 84 -0.98 -17.66 12.54
N ASP A 85 0.23 -18.19 12.36
CA ASP A 85 1.47 -17.39 12.34
C ASP A 85 1.51 -16.50 11.10
N ARG A 86 1.03 -17.00 9.96
CA ARG A 86 0.93 -16.24 8.70
C ARG A 86 -0.06 -15.09 8.81
N LEU A 87 -1.23 -15.32 9.43
CA LEU A 87 -2.21 -14.26 9.68
C LEU A 87 -1.62 -13.18 10.59
N GLN A 88 -0.97 -13.57 11.69
CA GLN A 88 -0.33 -12.62 12.57
C GLN A 88 0.78 -11.86 11.86
N THR A 89 1.61 -12.54 11.05
CA THR A 89 2.67 -11.91 10.26
C THR A 89 2.10 -10.90 9.28
N ALA A 90 1.03 -11.25 8.55
CA ALA A 90 0.37 -10.34 7.62
C ALA A 90 -0.16 -9.10 8.33
N ALA A 91 -0.84 -9.27 9.46
CA ALA A 91 -1.38 -8.16 10.27
C ALA A 91 -0.28 -7.23 10.81
N VAL A 92 0.79 -7.80 11.34
CA VAL A 92 1.95 -7.06 11.86
C VAL A 92 2.66 -6.30 10.74
N THR A 93 2.88 -6.96 9.59
CA THR A 93 3.49 -6.34 8.40
C THR A 93 2.63 -5.20 7.88
N TYR A 94 1.31 -5.40 7.78
CA TYR A 94 0.36 -4.38 7.35
C TYR A 94 0.45 -3.08 8.18
N VAL A 95 0.44 -3.21 9.49
CA VAL A 95 0.51 -2.05 10.41
C VAL A 95 1.91 -1.42 10.37
N GLY A 96 2.97 -2.23 10.29
CA GLY A 96 4.34 -1.75 10.14
C GLY A 96 4.54 -0.98 8.84
N PHE A 97 4.03 -1.50 7.72
CA PHE A 97 4.06 -0.84 6.42
C PHE A 97 3.35 0.52 6.44
N ALA A 98 2.18 0.58 7.08
CA ALA A 98 1.40 1.81 7.18
C ALA A 98 2.21 2.94 7.86
N VAL A 99 2.85 2.67 9.00
CA VAL A 99 3.60 3.70 9.73
C VAL A 99 4.92 4.08 9.07
N GLU A 100 5.52 3.20 8.26
CA GLU A 100 6.71 3.53 7.46
C GLU A 100 6.39 4.32 6.19
N ASN A 101 5.19 4.12 5.62
CA ASN A 101 4.78 4.71 4.35
C ASN A 101 3.46 5.48 4.51
N PRO A 102 3.38 6.48 5.42
CA PRO A 102 2.10 7.08 5.82
C PRO A 102 1.33 7.71 4.66
N GLU A 103 2.00 8.48 3.80
CA GLU A 103 1.34 9.16 2.67
C GLU A 103 0.91 8.16 1.57
N LEU A 104 1.76 7.16 1.29
CA LEU A 104 1.42 6.09 0.35
C LEU A 104 0.23 5.27 0.87
N PHE A 105 0.25 4.89 2.16
CA PHE A 105 -0.84 4.14 2.77
C PHE A 105 -2.16 4.93 2.73
N ARG A 106 -2.13 6.23 3.05
CA ARG A 106 -3.31 7.09 2.93
C ARG A 106 -3.83 7.15 1.49
N LEU A 107 -2.94 7.25 0.49
CA LEU A 107 -3.33 7.24 -0.91
C LEU A 107 -4.01 5.92 -1.31
N MET A 108 -3.46 4.76 -0.90
CA MET A 108 -4.00 3.43 -1.23
C MET A 108 -5.47 3.26 -0.85
N PHE A 109 -5.92 3.91 0.23
CA PHE A 109 -7.28 3.83 0.75
C PHE A 109 -8.09 5.13 0.62
N SER A 110 -7.56 6.12 -0.11
CA SER A 110 -8.23 7.41 -0.28
C SER A 110 -9.38 7.36 -1.28
N GLY A 111 -10.32 8.28 -1.13
CA GLY A 111 -11.37 8.51 -2.13
C GLY A 111 -10.84 8.94 -3.51
N ALA A 112 -9.58 9.41 -3.60
CA ALA A 112 -8.97 9.83 -4.86
C ALA A 112 -8.73 8.68 -5.85
N VAL A 113 -8.69 7.43 -5.35
CA VAL A 113 -8.51 6.20 -6.16
C VAL A 113 -9.70 5.24 -6.03
N SER A 114 -10.79 5.67 -5.40
CA SER A 114 -12.01 4.87 -5.22
C SER A 114 -13.03 5.22 -6.31
N PRO A 115 -13.83 4.24 -6.80
CA PRO A 115 -13.71 2.82 -6.49
C PRO A 115 -12.53 2.16 -7.22
N HIS A 116 -11.87 1.20 -6.58
CA HIS A 116 -10.75 0.46 -7.19
C HIS A 116 -11.13 -0.27 -8.48
N ASP A 117 -12.41 -0.61 -8.65
CA ASP A 117 -12.93 -1.28 -9.85
C ASP A 117 -12.76 -0.46 -11.13
N ALA A 118 -12.68 0.86 -11.02
CA ALA A 118 -12.37 1.72 -12.16
C ALA A 118 -10.92 1.55 -12.67
N HIS A 119 -10.04 0.92 -11.87
CA HIS A 119 -8.62 0.77 -12.15
C HIS A 119 -8.19 -0.71 -12.03
N PRO A 120 -8.25 -1.51 -13.11
CA PRO A 120 -8.03 -2.97 -13.06
C PRO A 120 -6.73 -3.40 -12.39
N LYS A 121 -5.62 -2.70 -12.63
CA LYS A 121 -4.32 -3.00 -12.00
C LYS A 121 -4.37 -2.76 -10.49
N LEU A 122 -4.97 -1.66 -10.05
CA LEU A 122 -5.14 -1.35 -8.63
C LEU A 122 -6.03 -2.40 -7.94
N ARG A 123 -7.16 -2.76 -8.55
CA ARG A 123 -8.05 -3.81 -8.03
C ARG A 123 -7.30 -5.14 -7.84
N THR A 124 -6.51 -5.54 -8.85
CA THR A 124 -5.73 -6.78 -8.78
C THR A 124 -4.68 -6.73 -7.66
N ALA A 125 -3.94 -5.64 -7.54
CA ALA A 125 -2.92 -5.48 -6.50
C ALA A 125 -3.54 -5.45 -5.10
N ALA A 126 -4.63 -4.69 -4.90
CA ALA A 126 -5.36 -4.64 -3.63
C ALA A 126 -5.95 -6.01 -3.26
N GLY A 127 -6.52 -6.74 -4.24
CA GLY A 127 -7.04 -8.09 -4.03
C GLY A 127 -5.98 -9.07 -3.53
N ARG A 128 -4.77 -9.06 -4.11
CA ARG A 128 -3.65 -9.90 -3.66
C ARG A 128 -3.24 -9.62 -2.22
N ALA A 129 -3.12 -8.34 -1.86
CA ALA A 129 -2.78 -7.95 -0.50
C ALA A 129 -3.88 -8.35 0.50
N TYR A 130 -5.15 -8.18 0.14
CA TYR A 130 -6.31 -8.57 0.95
C TYR A 130 -6.37 -10.09 1.18
N GLU A 131 -6.10 -10.91 0.15
CA GLU A 131 -6.14 -12.37 0.22
C GLU A 131 -5.17 -12.92 1.27
N HIS A 132 -4.00 -12.32 1.46
CA HIS A 132 -3.07 -12.74 2.51
C HIS A 132 -3.60 -12.56 3.92
N ILE A 133 -4.43 -11.55 4.16
CA ILE A 133 -5.05 -11.31 5.47
C ILE A 133 -6.22 -12.26 5.67
N THR A 134 -6.90 -12.68 4.61
CA THR A 134 -8.21 -13.34 4.68
C THR A 134 -8.20 -14.83 4.39
N SER A 135 -7.24 -15.34 3.60
CA SER A 135 -7.20 -16.73 3.14
C SER A 135 -7.11 -17.80 4.24
N SER A 136 -6.68 -17.43 5.44
CA SER A 136 -6.57 -18.32 6.60
C SER A 136 -7.78 -18.26 7.54
N LEU A 137 -8.80 -17.45 7.20
CA LEU A 137 -9.97 -17.21 8.04
C LEU A 137 -11.16 -18.06 7.61
N PRO A 138 -12.07 -18.43 8.53
CA PRO A 138 -13.10 -19.41 8.26
C PRO A 138 -14.19 -18.92 7.30
N ASP A 139 -14.47 -17.62 7.27
CA ASP A 139 -15.53 -17.02 6.47
C ASP A 139 -15.29 -15.52 6.20
N GLU A 140 -16.15 -14.94 5.39
CA GLU A 140 -16.10 -13.52 5.01
C GLU A 140 -16.26 -12.57 6.22
N THR A 141 -17.08 -12.95 7.20
CA THR A 141 -17.29 -12.12 8.40
C THR A 141 -16.00 -12.02 9.22
N ALA A 142 -15.32 -13.14 9.42
CA ALA A 142 -14.03 -13.18 10.09
C ALA A 142 -12.96 -12.40 9.29
N ALA A 143 -12.99 -12.50 7.96
CA ALA A 143 -12.11 -11.75 7.07
C ALA A 143 -12.32 -10.23 7.20
N VAL A 144 -13.56 -9.76 7.15
CA VAL A 144 -13.91 -8.34 7.35
C VAL A 144 -13.53 -7.86 8.75
N ALA A 145 -13.79 -8.67 9.80
CA ALA A 145 -13.44 -8.32 11.17
C ALA A 145 -11.91 -8.18 11.34
N ALA A 146 -11.13 -9.12 10.81
CA ALA A 146 -9.68 -9.08 10.87
C ALA A 146 -9.12 -7.85 10.13
N TRP A 147 -9.59 -7.60 8.92
CA TRP A 147 -9.16 -6.44 8.14
C TRP A 147 -9.57 -5.12 8.81
N SER A 148 -10.81 -5.01 9.30
CA SER A 148 -11.28 -3.81 10.01
C SER A 148 -10.42 -3.51 11.24
N LEU A 149 -10.00 -4.56 11.97
CA LEU A 149 -9.16 -4.43 13.14
C LEU A 149 -7.78 -3.86 12.79
N VAL A 150 -7.07 -4.45 11.81
CA VAL A 150 -5.71 -4.04 11.45
C VAL A 150 -5.70 -2.70 10.74
N HIS A 151 -6.69 -2.45 9.87
CA HIS A 151 -6.85 -1.18 9.17
C HIS A 151 -7.21 -0.05 10.14
N GLY A 152 -8.17 -0.30 11.04
CA GLY A 152 -8.52 0.64 12.10
C GLY A 152 -7.33 0.99 12.99
N LEU A 153 -6.55 -0.01 13.42
CA LEU A 153 -5.33 0.23 14.19
C LEU A 153 -4.32 1.07 13.38
N ALA A 154 -4.07 0.74 12.12
CA ALA A 154 -3.15 1.50 11.28
C ALA A 154 -3.58 2.97 11.16
N MET A 155 -4.85 3.24 10.89
CA MET A 155 -5.38 4.60 10.78
C MET A 155 -5.30 5.36 12.10
N LEU A 156 -5.64 4.73 13.23
CA LEU A 156 -5.54 5.35 14.57
C LEU A 156 -4.10 5.73 14.93
N LEU A 157 -3.12 4.94 14.49
CA LEU A 157 -1.70 5.23 14.68
C LEU A 157 -1.24 6.35 13.75
N LEU A 158 -1.63 6.33 12.47
CA LEU A 158 -1.27 7.35 11.48
C LEU A 158 -1.86 8.72 11.82
N ASP A 159 -3.05 8.74 12.40
CA ASP A 159 -3.75 9.96 12.82
C ASP A 159 -3.37 10.40 14.25
N ALA A 160 -2.35 9.74 14.84
CA ALA A 160 -1.88 10.00 16.21
C ALA A 160 -2.97 9.98 17.28
N GLN A 161 -4.09 9.26 17.02
CA GLN A 161 -5.20 9.10 17.96
C GLN A 161 -4.82 8.18 19.13
N ILE A 162 -3.81 7.35 18.95
CA ILE A 162 -3.24 6.48 19.98
C ILE A 162 -1.76 6.84 20.15
N GLY A 163 -1.37 7.26 21.34
CA GLY A 163 0.02 7.56 21.69
C GLY A 163 0.50 8.98 21.33
N GLY A 164 -0.34 9.82 20.71
CA GLY A 164 -0.06 11.24 20.45
C GLY A 164 0.94 11.54 19.32
N ALA A 165 1.54 10.52 18.72
CA ALA A 165 2.43 10.63 17.54
C ALA A 165 2.45 9.32 16.76
N ILE A 166 2.85 9.36 15.48
CA ILE A 166 3.10 8.16 14.69
C ILE A 166 4.28 7.40 15.34
N PRO A 167 4.07 6.14 15.77
CA PRO A 167 5.13 5.38 16.44
C PRO A 167 6.21 4.90 15.46
N SER A 168 7.33 4.41 16.00
CA SER A 168 8.29 3.65 15.20
C SER A 168 7.63 2.35 14.68
N ARG A 169 8.16 1.82 13.58
CA ARG A 169 7.69 0.53 13.01
C ARG A 169 7.66 -0.58 14.08
N SER A 170 8.73 -0.74 14.86
CA SER A 170 8.81 -1.80 15.88
C SER A 170 7.73 -1.67 16.96
N ALA A 171 7.42 -0.45 17.39
CA ALA A 171 6.36 -0.19 18.36
C ALA A 171 4.96 -0.46 17.77
N ALA A 172 4.73 -0.08 16.51
CA ALA A 172 3.50 -0.37 15.78
C ALA A 172 3.29 -1.88 15.59
N GLU A 173 4.34 -2.59 15.20
CA GLU A 173 4.32 -4.06 15.05
C GLU A 173 4.07 -4.78 16.38
N SER A 174 4.65 -4.31 17.50
CA SER A 174 4.36 -4.86 18.84
C SER A 174 2.89 -4.72 19.18
N ARG A 175 2.33 -3.53 18.97
CA ARG A 175 0.91 -3.28 19.21
C ARG A 175 -0.01 -4.11 18.32
N ALA A 176 0.36 -4.29 17.04
CA ALA A 176 -0.38 -5.15 16.13
C ALA A 176 -0.41 -6.61 16.60
N ARG A 177 0.70 -7.14 17.14
CA ARG A 177 0.75 -8.50 17.72
C ARG A 177 -0.20 -8.65 18.91
N GLU A 178 -0.25 -7.66 19.79
CA GLU A 178 -1.13 -7.68 20.97
C GLU A 178 -2.61 -7.68 20.56
N VAL A 179 -2.99 -6.78 19.65
CA VAL A 179 -4.37 -6.62 19.20
C VAL A 179 -4.85 -7.84 18.40
N THR A 180 -4.01 -8.38 17.50
CA THR A 180 -4.36 -9.58 16.71
C THR A 180 -4.46 -10.84 17.56
N ARG A 181 -3.69 -10.94 18.66
CA ARG A 181 -3.83 -12.03 19.62
C ARG A 181 -5.21 -12.04 20.27
N VAL A 182 -5.74 -10.88 20.65
CA VAL A 182 -7.09 -10.76 21.23
C VAL A 182 -8.16 -11.25 20.25
N LEU A 183 -8.05 -10.85 18.96
CA LEU A 183 -8.97 -11.33 17.92
C LEU A 183 -8.88 -12.86 17.77
N TRP A 184 -7.68 -13.41 17.68
CA TRP A 184 -7.45 -14.84 17.49
C TRP A 184 -7.99 -15.69 18.66
N GLU A 185 -7.76 -15.24 19.88
CA GLU A 185 -8.30 -15.90 21.07
C GLU A 185 -9.85 -15.85 21.10
N GLY A 186 -10.44 -14.76 20.62
CA GLY A 186 -11.89 -14.63 20.47
C GLY A 186 -12.46 -15.58 19.44
N LEU A 187 -11.86 -15.65 18.24
CA LEU A 187 -12.29 -16.54 17.17
C LEU A 187 -12.24 -18.03 17.58
N ARG A 188 -11.19 -18.43 18.32
CA ARG A 188 -11.05 -19.83 18.80
C ARG A 188 -12.10 -20.28 19.80
N LYS A 189 -12.79 -19.36 20.49
CA LYS A 189 -13.85 -19.67 21.47
C LYS A 189 -15.21 -19.85 20.81
N HIS A 190 -15.35 -19.50 19.55
CA HIS A 190 -16.62 -19.55 18.79
C HIS A 190 -16.62 -20.60 17.67
N VAL A 191 -15.53 -21.36 17.53
CA VAL A 191 -15.40 -22.55 16.69
C VAL A 191 -15.34 -23.78 17.60
#